data_a8cc8de5da4d5ee8d2ac597ea343bb36
#
_entry.id   a8cc8de5da4d5ee8d2ac597ea343bb36
#
_cell.length_a   1.000
_cell.length_b   1.000
_cell.length_c   1.000
_cell.angle_alpha   90.00
_cell.angle_beta   90.00
_cell.angle_gamma   90.00
#
_symmetry.space_group_name_H-M   'P 1'
#
loop_
_entity.id
_entity.type
_entity.pdbx_description
1 polymer ?
#
loop_
_entity_poly.entity_id
_entity_poly.type
_entity_poly.pdbx_seq_one_letter_code
_entity_poly.pdbx_strand_id
1 'polypeptide(L)'
;ICVHEYDEEVLADMSFPLIVKPSDRSGSLAVSKVGNKAQLEAAIKEAVRVSFKGEAMVEEFIEGREISVEMLSCRGKHYALQITDKETTGAPHFVELAHHQPSNLPAAKQNEIYAITMRALDALALTNGASHAEYKITAEGRVVVMEIGGRMGGDFIGSDLVRLSTGYDFVQGVIEVALGMEVVPVKTKNAYSGVDFLS
;
A
#
# COMPACT_ATOMS: atom_id res chain seq x y z
N ILE A 1 -11.93 10.53 5.07
CA ILE A 1 -13.25 11.07 4.65
C ILE A 1 -13.25 11.18 3.14
N CYS A 2 -14.34 10.77 2.47
CA CYS A 2 -14.51 10.92 1.03
C CYS A 2 -15.44 12.11 0.76
N VAL A 3 -15.05 13.00 -0.16
CA VAL A 3 -15.79 14.22 -0.49
C VAL A 3 -15.82 14.45 -2.01
N HIS A 4 -16.86 15.15 -2.50
CA HIS A 4 -16.97 15.58 -3.90
C HIS A 4 -16.56 17.05 -4.11
N GLU A 5 -16.55 17.81 -3.03
CA GLU A 5 -16.15 19.22 -2.96
C GLU A 5 -15.68 19.54 -1.54
N TYR A 6 -15.12 20.74 -1.36
CA TYR A 6 -14.76 21.19 -0.02
C TYR A 6 -16.04 21.47 0.80
N ASP A 7 -16.13 20.83 1.97
CA ASP A 7 -17.20 21.00 2.93
C ASP A 7 -16.59 21.21 4.33
N GLU A 8 -16.76 22.41 4.88
CA GLU A 8 -16.19 22.79 6.18
C GLU A 8 -16.78 22.01 7.35
N GLU A 9 -18.08 21.67 7.30
CA GLU A 9 -18.74 20.94 8.37
C GLU A 9 -18.28 19.49 8.42
N VAL A 10 -18.17 18.85 7.24
CA VAL A 10 -17.71 17.46 7.09
C VAL A 10 -16.25 17.29 7.52
N LEU A 11 -15.42 18.32 7.33
CA LEU A 11 -13.98 18.29 7.59
C LEU A 11 -13.58 18.97 8.91
N ALA A 12 -14.55 19.43 9.72
CA ALA A 12 -14.32 20.22 10.94
C ALA A 12 -13.43 19.54 11.98
N ASP A 13 -13.53 18.21 12.10
CA ASP A 13 -12.78 17.43 13.10
C ASP A 13 -11.37 17.01 12.63
N MET A 14 -10.99 17.36 11.38
CA MET A 14 -9.69 17.01 10.84
C MET A 14 -8.62 18.04 11.19
N SER A 15 -7.45 17.56 11.62
CA SER A 15 -6.31 18.40 12.01
C SER A 15 -5.20 18.37 10.97
N PHE A 16 -4.65 19.55 10.61
CA PHE A 16 -3.49 19.63 9.73
C PHE A 16 -2.20 19.10 10.37
N PRO A 17 -1.26 18.58 9.57
CA PRO A 17 -1.33 18.43 8.11
C PRO A 17 -2.21 17.26 7.67
N LEU A 18 -2.81 17.37 6.46
CA LEU A 18 -3.66 16.35 5.86
C LEU A 18 -3.06 15.87 4.54
N ILE A 19 -3.52 14.70 4.07
CA ILE A 19 -3.32 14.21 2.71
C ILE A 19 -4.64 14.31 1.97
N VAL A 20 -4.58 14.79 0.74
CA VAL A 20 -5.69 14.78 -0.22
C VAL A 20 -5.27 14.00 -1.45
N LYS A 21 -6.11 13.05 -1.88
CA LYS A 21 -5.86 12.21 -3.05
C LYS A 21 -7.17 11.87 -3.77
N PRO A 22 -7.17 11.58 -5.09
CA PRO A 22 -8.34 10.99 -5.75
C PRO A 22 -8.68 9.63 -5.15
N SER A 23 -9.98 9.27 -5.08
CA SER A 23 -10.42 7.99 -4.51
C SER A 23 -10.10 6.77 -5.39
N ASP A 24 -9.81 6.97 -6.68
CA ASP A 24 -9.79 5.94 -7.71
C ASP A 24 -8.62 6.06 -8.71
N ARG A 25 -7.52 6.69 -8.28
CA ARG A 25 -6.30 6.82 -9.10
C ARG A 25 -5.13 6.10 -8.44
N SER A 26 -4.07 5.86 -9.21
CA SER A 26 -2.84 5.20 -8.77
C SER A 26 -1.60 6.01 -9.17
N GLY A 27 -0.42 5.59 -8.71
CA GLY A 27 0.86 6.21 -9.05
C GLY A 27 1.01 7.62 -8.49
N SER A 28 0.52 7.87 -7.29
CA SER A 28 0.61 9.16 -6.57
C SER A 28 0.05 10.36 -7.34
N LEU A 29 -0.80 10.12 -8.37
CA LEU A 29 -1.38 11.19 -9.17
C LEU A 29 -2.28 12.09 -8.32
N ALA A 30 -1.96 13.40 -8.27
CA ALA A 30 -2.66 14.41 -7.50
C ALA A 30 -2.76 14.12 -5.99
N VAL A 31 -1.79 13.39 -5.43
CA VAL A 31 -1.62 13.26 -3.98
C VAL A 31 -0.94 14.53 -3.46
N SER A 32 -1.55 15.17 -2.47
CA SER A 32 -1.07 16.43 -1.91
C SER A 32 -1.05 16.42 -0.39
N LYS A 33 0.08 16.78 0.21
CA LYS A 33 0.15 17.13 1.63
C LYS A 33 -0.24 18.59 1.79
N VAL A 34 -1.21 18.88 2.64
CA VAL A 34 -1.75 20.22 2.85
C VAL A 34 -1.63 20.63 4.33
N GLY A 35 -1.25 21.88 4.55
CA GLY A 35 -1.00 22.42 5.88
C GLY A 35 -1.99 23.51 6.32
N ASN A 36 -2.95 23.88 5.47
CA ASN A 36 -3.95 24.91 5.78
C ASN A 36 -5.17 24.78 4.87
N LYS A 37 -6.24 25.52 5.23
CA LYS A 37 -7.53 25.49 4.54
C LYS A 37 -7.44 25.84 3.05
N ALA A 38 -6.69 26.86 2.67
CA ALA A 38 -6.58 27.28 1.27
C ALA A 38 -5.92 26.20 0.38
N GLN A 39 -4.89 25.52 0.93
CA GLN A 39 -4.28 24.36 0.25
C GLN A 39 -5.25 23.18 0.19
N LEU A 40 -6.04 22.94 1.24
CA LEU A 40 -7.03 21.85 1.29
C LEU A 40 -8.09 22.02 0.19
N GLU A 41 -8.68 23.22 0.07
CA GLU A 41 -9.67 23.51 -0.98
C GLU A 41 -9.10 23.30 -2.39
N ALA A 42 -7.89 23.80 -2.64
CA ALA A 42 -7.24 23.63 -3.93
C ALA A 42 -6.92 22.16 -4.25
N ALA A 43 -6.45 21.41 -3.26
CA ALA A 43 -6.11 20.00 -3.41
C ALA A 43 -7.37 19.12 -3.63
N ILE A 44 -8.46 19.38 -2.92
CA ILE A 44 -9.76 18.69 -3.14
C ILE A 44 -10.23 18.93 -4.58
N LYS A 45 -10.23 20.18 -5.02
CA LYS A 45 -10.64 20.53 -6.39
C LYS A 45 -9.81 19.79 -7.45
N GLU A 46 -8.50 19.70 -7.27
CA GLU A 46 -7.62 18.98 -8.19
C GLU A 46 -7.84 17.47 -8.12
N ALA A 47 -7.96 16.87 -6.93
CA ALA A 47 -8.22 15.45 -6.76
C ALA A 47 -9.56 15.03 -7.40
N VAL A 48 -10.62 15.79 -7.16
CA VAL A 48 -11.95 15.59 -7.78
C VAL A 48 -11.87 15.69 -9.30
N ARG A 49 -11.12 16.67 -9.82
CA ARG A 49 -10.96 16.87 -11.28
C ARG A 49 -10.34 15.67 -11.98
N VAL A 50 -9.38 15.01 -11.35
CA VAL A 50 -8.65 13.87 -11.96
C VAL A 50 -9.26 12.51 -11.59
N SER A 51 -10.12 12.44 -10.58
CA SER A 51 -10.85 11.22 -10.22
C SER A 51 -11.85 10.85 -11.31
N PHE A 52 -11.96 9.55 -11.61
CA PHE A 52 -12.98 9.04 -12.54
C PHE A 52 -14.39 9.17 -11.96
N LYS A 53 -14.53 9.06 -10.63
CA LYS A 53 -15.81 9.19 -9.92
C LYS A 53 -16.11 10.62 -9.47
N GLY A 54 -15.15 11.54 -9.64
CA GLY A 54 -15.29 12.90 -9.10
C GLY A 54 -15.23 12.95 -7.58
N GLU A 55 -14.37 12.14 -6.97
CA GLU A 55 -14.25 12.01 -5.51
C GLU A 55 -12.81 12.25 -5.06
N ALA A 56 -12.65 12.92 -3.92
CA ALA A 56 -11.40 13.07 -3.21
C ALA A 56 -11.45 12.39 -1.83
N MET A 57 -10.36 11.72 -1.47
CA MET A 57 -10.10 11.24 -0.11
C MET A 57 -9.31 12.31 0.65
N VAL A 58 -9.77 12.67 1.83
CA VAL A 58 -9.06 13.51 2.79
C VAL A 58 -8.70 12.67 4.00
N GLU A 59 -7.42 12.56 4.30
CA GLU A 59 -6.88 11.68 5.32
C GLU A 59 -5.91 12.43 6.25
N GLU A 60 -5.71 11.91 7.47
CA GLU A 60 -4.62 12.38 8.33
C GLU A 60 -3.27 12.14 7.64
N PHE A 61 -2.35 13.09 7.75
CA PHE A 61 -0.97 12.84 7.35
C PHE A 61 -0.26 12.01 8.42
N ILE A 62 0.08 10.78 8.07
CA ILE A 62 0.83 9.89 8.95
C ILE A 62 2.32 9.98 8.59
N GLU A 63 3.15 10.35 9.57
CA GLU A 63 4.60 10.32 9.43
C GLU A 63 5.14 8.96 9.87
N GLY A 64 6.06 8.40 9.10
CA GLY A 64 6.64 7.11 9.43
C GLY A 64 7.35 6.45 8.25
N ARG A 65 8.04 5.34 8.58
CA ARG A 65 8.70 4.49 7.59
C ARG A 65 7.64 3.79 6.73
N GLU A 66 7.82 3.83 5.42
CA GLU A 66 6.93 3.18 4.47
C GLU A 66 7.37 1.73 4.20
N ILE A 67 6.39 0.84 4.16
CA ILE A 67 6.56 -0.56 3.79
C ILE A 67 5.37 -1.02 2.97
N SER A 68 5.56 -2.10 2.20
CA SER A 68 4.44 -2.83 1.62
C SER A 68 4.51 -4.32 1.93
N VAL A 69 3.37 -5.01 1.82
CA VAL A 69 3.21 -6.43 2.10
C VAL A 69 2.55 -7.11 0.90
N GLU A 70 3.22 -8.15 0.39
CA GLU A 70 2.67 -9.01 -0.64
C GLU A 70 2.09 -10.28 -0.02
N MET A 71 0.83 -10.60 -0.34
CA MET A 71 0.18 -11.84 0.05
C MET A 71 -0.53 -12.52 -1.13
N LEU A 72 -0.63 -13.84 -1.04
CA LEU A 72 -1.51 -14.64 -1.88
C LEU A 72 -2.65 -15.20 -1.03
N SER A 73 -3.88 -14.97 -1.48
CA SER A 73 -5.07 -15.57 -0.88
C SER A 73 -5.57 -16.72 -1.75
N CYS A 74 -5.89 -17.85 -1.13
CA CYS A 74 -6.47 -19.00 -1.80
C CYS A 74 -7.54 -19.63 -0.92
N ARG A 75 -8.79 -19.64 -1.38
CA ARG A 75 -9.94 -20.18 -0.66
C ARG A 75 -10.07 -19.62 0.76
N GLY A 76 -9.85 -18.32 0.93
CA GLY A 76 -9.94 -17.62 2.22
C GLY A 76 -8.75 -17.84 3.16
N LYS A 77 -7.70 -18.54 2.73
CA LYS A 77 -6.43 -18.60 3.47
C LYS A 77 -5.47 -17.57 2.88
N HIS A 78 -4.85 -16.78 3.74
CA HIS A 78 -3.90 -15.74 3.37
C HIS A 78 -2.47 -16.19 3.65
N TYR A 79 -1.63 -16.17 2.63
CA TYR A 79 -0.23 -16.60 2.71
C TYR A 79 0.68 -15.38 2.57
N ALA A 80 1.43 -15.07 3.63
CA ALA A 80 2.41 -14.01 3.63
C ALA A 80 3.60 -14.36 2.74
N LEU A 81 3.87 -13.54 1.73
CA LEU A 81 5.00 -13.75 0.84
C LEU A 81 6.20 -12.91 1.25
N GLN A 82 6.07 -11.59 1.29
CA GLN A 82 7.20 -10.73 1.63
C GLN A 82 6.75 -9.36 2.15
N ILE A 83 7.62 -8.73 2.94
CA ILE A 83 7.54 -7.31 3.28
C ILE A 83 8.64 -6.58 2.54
N THR A 84 8.28 -5.47 1.89
CA THR A 84 9.18 -4.58 1.15
C THR A 84 9.43 -3.32 1.96
N ASP A 85 10.68 -2.94 2.12
CA ASP A 85 11.05 -1.60 2.56
C ASP A 85 10.98 -0.65 1.37
N LYS A 86 10.28 0.47 1.51
CA LYS A 86 10.09 1.47 0.46
C LYS A 86 10.89 2.72 0.81
N GLU A 87 11.63 3.22 -0.15
CA GLU A 87 12.32 4.50 -0.07
C GLU A 87 11.65 5.48 -1.01
N THR A 88 11.31 6.67 -0.50
CA THR A 88 10.64 7.73 -1.25
C THR A 88 11.34 9.06 -1.01
N THR A 89 11.12 10.03 -1.91
CA THR A 89 11.58 11.41 -1.71
C THR A 89 10.90 12.09 -0.52
N GLY A 90 9.81 11.51 0.00
CA GLY A 90 8.95 12.19 0.96
C GLY A 90 8.17 13.36 0.32
N ALA A 91 7.60 14.22 1.18
CA ALA A 91 6.87 15.39 0.72
C ALA A 91 7.77 16.35 -0.07
N PRO A 92 7.25 17.05 -1.09
CA PRO A 92 5.84 17.13 -1.47
C PRO A 92 5.39 16.07 -2.48
N HIS A 93 6.28 15.35 -3.13
CA HIS A 93 5.97 14.56 -4.32
C HIS A 93 5.83 13.06 -4.09
N PHE A 94 6.38 12.52 -2.98
CA PHE A 94 6.32 11.09 -2.61
C PHE A 94 6.73 10.15 -3.75
N VAL A 95 7.79 10.52 -4.49
CA VAL A 95 8.32 9.71 -5.60
C VAL A 95 9.07 8.52 -5.04
N GLU A 96 8.80 7.34 -5.57
CA GLU A 96 9.51 6.11 -5.23
C GLU A 96 10.96 6.18 -5.70
N LEU A 97 11.90 5.85 -4.81
CA LEU A 97 13.34 5.82 -5.08
C LEU A 97 13.89 4.41 -5.13
N ALA A 98 13.44 3.54 -4.21
CA ALA A 98 13.89 2.16 -4.15
C ALA A 98 12.91 1.26 -3.39
N HIS A 99 12.98 -0.04 -3.70
CA HIS A 99 12.27 -1.11 -2.99
C HIS A 99 13.24 -2.22 -2.65
N HIS A 100 13.25 -2.67 -1.38
CA HIS A 100 14.15 -3.71 -0.89
C HIS A 100 13.41 -4.83 -0.18
N GLN A 101 13.74 -6.08 -0.50
CA GLN A 101 13.22 -7.30 0.13
C GLN A 101 14.35 -8.23 0.57
N PRO A 102 14.21 -9.00 1.67
CA PRO A 102 13.18 -8.85 2.69
C PRO A 102 13.33 -7.54 3.47
N SER A 103 12.27 -7.10 4.12
CA SER A 103 12.34 -5.96 5.04
C SER A 103 13.33 -6.24 6.18
N ASN A 104 14.05 -5.21 6.61
CA ASN A 104 14.98 -5.27 7.75
C ASN A 104 14.29 -5.11 9.11
N LEU A 105 12.96 -5.10 9.17
CA LEU A 105 12.20 -5.06 10.41
C LEU A 105 12.45 -6.30 11.28
N PRO A 106 12.43 -6.15 12.62
CA PRO A 106 12.49 -7.30 13.52
C PRO A 106 11.37 -8.31 13.24
N ALA A 107 11.65 -9.60 13.38
CA ALA A 107 10.67 -10.67 13.08
C ALA A 107 9.33 -10.51 13.83
N ALA A 108 9.35 -10.05 15.08
CA ALA A 108 8.14 -9.78 15.84
C ALA A 108 7.26 -8.71 15.18
N LYS A 109 7.88 -7.65 14.65
CA LYS A 109 7.17 -6.59 13.92
C LYS A 109 6.64 -7.09 12.57
N GLN A 110 7.41 -7.88 11.84
CA GLN A 110 6.94 -8.50 10.60
C GLN A 110 5.71 -9.38 10.85
N ASN A 111 5.71 -10.21 11.91
CA ASN A 111 4.58 -11.05 12.28
C ASN A 111 3.33 -10.24 12.67
N GLU A 112 3.51 -9.13 13.41
CA GLU A 112 2.43 -8.18 13.71
C GLU A 112 1.79 -7.62 12.44
N ILE A 113 2.62 -7.18 11.49
CA ILE A 113 2.17 -6.62 10.21
C ILE A 113 1.42 -7.67 9.38
N TYR A 114 1.94 -8.89 9.28
CA TYR A 114 1.25 -9.98 8.60
C TYR A 114 -0.11 -10.28 9.22
N ALA A 115 -0.21 -10.31 10.55
CA ALA A 115 -1.47 -10.54 11.24
C ALA A 115 -2.48 -9.40 11.02
N ILE A 116 -2.03 -8.15 10.98
CA ILE A 116 -2.87 -6.98 10.63
C ILE A 116 -3.36 -7.13 9.20
N THR A 117 -2.47 -7.46 8.25
CA THR A 117 -2.83 -7.61 6.83
C THR A 117 -3.86 -8.72 6.64
N MET A 118 -3.67 -9.90 7.24
CA MET A 118 -4.63 -11.00 7.14
C MET A 118 -6.03 -10.59 7.61
N ARG A 119 -6.13 -9.94 8.78
CA ARG A 119 -7.41 -9.43 9.29
C ARG A 119 -8.06 -8.39 8.37
N ALA A 120 -7.25 -7.54 7.75
CA ALA A 120 -7.76 -6.56 6.80
C ALA A 120 -8.28 -7.23 5.52
N LEU A 121 -7.61 -8.27 5.01
CA LEU A 121 -8.06 -9.05 3.86
C LEU A 121 -9.35 -9.82 4.16
N ASP A 122 -9.48 -10.39 5.38
CA ASP A 122 -10.75 -10.98 5.85
C ASP A 122 -11.88 -9.96 5.85
N ALA A 123 -11.64 -8.76 6.38
CA ALA A 123 -12.62 -7.68 6.44
C ALA A 123 -13.05 -7.18 5.05
N LEU A 124 -12.15 -7.24 4.08
CA LEU A 124 -12.41 -6.92 2.67
C LEU A 124 -13.03 -8.09 1.89
N ALA A 125 -13.23 -9.25 2.53
CA ALA A 125 -13.71 -10.48 1.92
C ALA A 125 -12.87 -10.93 0.69
N LEU A 126 -11.57 -10.68 0.70
CA LEU A 126 -10.65 -11.10 -0.35
C LEU A 126 -10.29 -12.57 -0.15
N THR A 127 -10.97 -13.46 -0.84
CA THR A 127 -10.80 -14.91 -0.66
C THR A 127 -9.79 -15.54 -1.61
N ASN A 128 -9.55 -14.93 -2.79
CA ASN A 128 -8.67 -15.47 -3.83
C ASN A 128 -7.92 -14.34 -4.54
N GLY A 129 -6.65 -14.56 -4.84
CA GLY A 129 -5.81 -13.64 -5.61
C GLY A 129 -4.71 -13.00 -4.82
N ALA A 130 -4.01 -12.07 -5.47
CA ALA A 130 -2.95 -11.27 -4.87
C ALA A 130 -3.50 -10.13 -4.02
N SER A 131 -2.72 -9.71 -3.03
CA SER A 131 -2.89 -8.41 -2.40
C SER A 131 -1.54 -7.71 -2.21
N HIS A 132 -1.58 -6.39 -2.37
CA HIS A 132 -0.53 -5.44 -2.06
C HIS A 132 -1.08 -4.47 -1.02
N ALA A 133 -0.49 -4.45 0.16
CA ALA A 133 -0.93 -3.60 1.27
C ALA A 133 0.20 -2.65 1.67
N GLU A 134 -0.09 -1.37 1.74
CA GLU A 134 0.86 -0.32 2.11
C GLU A 134 0.62 0.17 3.54
N TYR A 135 1.71 0.35 4.27
CA TYR A 135 1.70 0.75 5.67
C TYR A 135 2.71 1.83 5.96
N LYS A 136 2.42 2.63 6.99
CA LYS A 136 3.42 3.43 7.69
C LYS A 136 3.63 2.92 9.10
N ILE A 137 4.91 2.89 9.51
CA ILE A 137 5.30 2.57 10.88
C ILE A 137 5.77 3.87 11.51
N THR A 138 5.00 4.38 12.49
CA THR A 138 5.32 5.63 13.18
C THR A 138 6.56 5.48 14.06
N ALA A 139 7.11 6.60 14.56
CA ALA A 139 8.26 6.60 15.47
C ALA A 139 7.97 5.82 16.77
N GLU A 140 6.72 5.78 17.21
CA GLU A 140 6.25 4.99 18.37
C GLU A 140 6.05 3.51 18.06
N GLY A 141 6.26 3.11 16.80
CA GLY A 141 6.12 1.73 16.34
C GLY A 141 4.67 1.31 15.99
N ARG A 142 3.73 2.25 15.91
CA ARG A 142 2.34 1.97 15.48
C ARG A 142 2.32 1.66 13.99
N VAL A 143 1.65 0.59 13.60
CA VAL A 143 1.42 0.20 12.20
C VAL A 143 0.11 0.80 11.73
N VAL A 144 0.15 1.63 10.70
CA VAL A 144 -1.02 2.31 10.14
C VAL A 144 -1.21 1.86 8.69
N VAL A 145 -2.40 1.37 8.37
CA VAL A 145 -2.79 1.00 7.01
C VAL A 145 -2.94 2.27 6.18
N MET A 146 -2.29 2.30 5.02
CA MET A 146 -2.41 3.42 4.06
C MET A 146 -3.30 3.04 2.88
N GLU A 147 -3.09 1.84 2.31
CA GLU A 147 -3.85 1.34 1.18
C GLU A 147 -3.78 -0.18 1.11
N ILE A 148 -4.84 -0.83 0.62
CA ILE A 148 -4.84 -2.26 0.30
C ILE A 148 -5.46 -2.44 -1.08
N GLY A 149 -4.66 -2.95 -2.02
CA GLY A 149 -5.09 -3.31 -3.36
C GLY A 149 -5.22 -4.81 -3.54
N GLY A 150 -6.33 -5.28 -4.14
CA GLY A 150 -6.52 -6.69 -4.53
C GLY A 150 -5.74 -7.05 -5.80
N ARG A 151 -4.45 -6.72 -5.82
CA ARG A 151 -3.50 -6.91 -6.93
C ARG A 151 -2.09 -7.12 -6.40
N MET A 152 -1.18 -7.52 -7.25
CA MET A 152 0.26 -7.54 -6.96
C MET A 152 0.81 -6.10 -6.87
N GLY A 153 1.86 -5.90 -6.11
CA GLY A 153 2.65 -4.68 -6.11
C GLY A 153 3.21 -4.37 -7.50
N GLY A 154 3.24 -3.08 -7.85
CA GLY A 154 3.92 -2.56 -9.04
C GLY A 154 5.44 -2.54 -8.88
N ASP A 155 6.13 -1.81 -9.76
CA ASP A 155 7.55 -1.46 -9.62
C ASP A 155 8.44 -2.68 -9.36
N PHE A 156 8.16 -3.79 -10.08
CA PHE A 156 8.81 -5.09 -9.96
C PHE A 156 8.62 -5.81 -8.61
N ILE A 157 7.91 -5.22 -7.63
CA ILE A 157 7.73 -5.82 -6.29
C ILE A 157 7.10 -7.20 -6.42
N GLY A 158 5.92 -7.30 -7.05
CA GLY A 158 5.20 -8.56 -7.15
C GLY A 158 5.75 -9.50 -8.23
N SER A 159 6.15 -8.97 -9.40
CA SER A 159 6.60 -9.78 -10.54
C SER A 159 7.98 -10.41 -10.33
N ASP A 160 8.91 -9.65 -9.73
CA ASP A 160 10.34 -10.01 -9.72
C ASP A 160 10.90 -10.15 -8.30
N LEU A 161 10.73 -9.11 -7.44
CA LEU A 161 11.42 -9.07 -6.15
C LEU A 161 10.97 -10.20 -5.21
N VAL A 162 9.66 -10.53 -5.17
CA VAL A 162 9.16 -11.66 -4.38
C VAL A 162 9.82 -12.96 -4.82
N ARG A 163 9.91 -13.21 -6.12
CA ARG A 163 10.55 -14.43 -6.65
C ARG A 163 12.05 -14.45 -6.38
N LEU A 164 12.74 -13.33 -6.55
CA LEU A 164 14.16 -13.22 -6.30
C LEU A 164 14.50 -13.44 -4.82
N SER A 165 13.72 -12.88 -3.91
CA SER A 165 13.95 -12.97 -2.45
C SER A 165 13.48 -14.28 -1.83
N THR A 166 12.35 -14.84 -2.29
CA THR A 166 11.72 -16.03 -1.68
C THR A 166 11.88 -17.31 -2.48
N GLY A 167 12.17 -17.23 -3.79
CA GLY A 167 12.14 -18.35 -4.72
C GLY A 167 10.74 -18.79 -5.15
N TYR A 168 9.68 -18.17 -4.62
CA TYR A 168 8.30 -18.44 -4.99
C TYR A 168 7.89 -17.60 -6.20
N ASP A 169 7.35 -18.22 -7.24
CA ASP A 169 6.82 -17.53 -8.41
C ASP A 169 5.40 -17.00 -8.10
N PHE A 170 5.34 -15.72 -7.69
CA PHE A 170 4.09 -15.12 -7.28
C PHE A 170 3.13 -14.91 -8.45
N VAL A 171 3.65 -14.60 -9.65
CA VAL A 171 2.84 -14.45 -10.88
C VAL A 171 2.16 -15.78 -11.21
N GLN A 172 2.92 -16.87 -11.20
CA GLN A 172 2.38 -18.21 -11.41
C GLN A 172 1.30 -18.54 -10.36
N GLY A 173 1.57 -18.29 -9.08
CA GLY A 173 0.60 -18.56 -8.02
C GLY A 173 -0.72 -17.79 -8.18
N VAL A 174 -0.67 -16.54 -8.63
CA VAL A 174 -1.88 -15.74 -8.94
C VAL A 174 -2.67 -16.35 -10.09
N ILE A 175 -1.99 -16.78 -11.16
CA ILE A 175 -2.63 -17.46 -12.30
C ILE A 175 -3.29 -18.77 -11.86
N GLU A 176 -2.58 -19.60 -11.09
CA GLU A 176 -3.09 -20.87 -10.58
C GLU A 176 -4.36 -20.68 -9.71
N VAL A 177 -4.35 -19.69 -8.81
CA VAL A 177 -5.52 -19.33 -8.00
C VAL A 177 -6.68 -18.86 -8.88
N ALA A 178 -6.41 -18.04 -9.91
CA ALA A 178 -7.43 -17.57 -10.84
C ALA A 178 -8.06 -18.71 -11.66
N LEU A 179 -7.29 -19.78 -11.92
CA LEU A 179 -7.77 -21.00 -12.56
C LEU A 179 -8.52 -21.95 -11.59
N GLY A 180 -8.71 -21.57 -10.33
CA GLY A 180 -9.41 -22.36 -9.30
C GLY A 180 -8.55 -23.45 -8.66
N MET A 181 -7.25 -23.46 -8.90
CA MET A 181 -6.34 -24.43 -8.29
C MET A 181 -6.15 -24.11 -6.79
N GLU A 182 -5.88 -25.13 -6.00
CA GLU A 182 -5.47 -24.96 -4.61
C GLU A 182 -3.96 -24.71 -4.57
N VAL A 183 -3.56 -23.55 -4.04
CA VAL A 183 -2.17 -23.10 -4.00
C VAL A 183 -1.73 -22.88 -2.57
N VAL A 184 -0.58 -23.47 -2.21
CA VAL A 184 0.13 -23.22 -0.96
C VAL A 184 1.54 -22.77 -1.32
N PRO A 185 1.89 -21.48 -1.16
CA PRO A 185 3.21 -20.97 -1.49
C PRO A 185 4.31 -21.64 -0.67
N VAL A 186 5.37 -22.08 -1.35
CA VAL A 186 6.57 -22.63 -0.71
C VAL A 186 7.75 -21.72 -1.02
N LYS A 187 8.30 -21.08 0.02
CA LYS A 187 9.52 -20.28 -0.11
C LYS A 187 10.73 -21.21 -0.11
N THR A 188 11.57 -21.11 -1.13
CA THR A 188 12.75 -21.96 -1.31
C THR A 188 14.06 -21.19 -1.13
N LYS A 189 13.97 -19.87 -0.95
CA LYS A 189 15.10 -18.96 -0.75
C LYS A 189 14.84 -18.00 0.39
N ASN A 190 15.90 -17.41 0.90
CA ASN A 190 15.92 -16.24 1.74
C ASN A 190 17.08 -15.37 1.27
N ALA A 191 16.84 -14.57 0.22
CA ALA A 191 17.85 -13.78 -0.45
C ALA A 191 17.45 -12.31 -0.49
N TYR A 192 18.41 -11.43 -0.62
CA TYR A 192 18.20 -10.01 -0.84
C TYR A 192 17.81 -9.75 -2.30
N SER A 193 16.82 -8.92 -2.52
CA SER A 193 16.46 -8.37 -3.83
C SER A 193 16.03 -6.90 -3.68
N GLY A 194 16.27 -6.12 -4.71
CA GLY A 194 15.90 -4.71 -4.70
C GLY A 194 15.83 -4.13 -6.10
N VAL A 195 15.18 -3.00 -6.21
CA VAL A 195 15.16 -2.13 -7.38
C VAL A 195 15.38 -0.69 -6.94
N ASP A 196 16.24 0.00 -7.67
CA ASP A 196 16.53 1.44 -7.52
C ASP A 196 16.09 2.15 -8.79
N PHE A 197 15.37 3.25 -8.67
CA PHE A 197 14.89 4.06 -9.77
C PHE A 197 15.88 5.21 -10.04
N LEU A 198 16.47 5.20 -11.24
CA LEU A 198 17.36 6.26 -11.67
C LEU A 198 16.53 7.45 -12.15
N SER A 199 16.72 8.62 -11.54
CA SER A 199 16.06 9.89 -11.87
C SER A 199 16.96 10.78 -12.70
#